data_eb26b794a2a03d8c2bb5cdc1b3a444b6
#
_entry.id   eb26b794a2a03d8c2bb5cdc1b3a444b6
#
_cell.length_a   1.000
_cell.length_b   1.000
_cell.length_c   1.000
_cell.angle_alpha   90.00
_cell.angle_beta   90.00
_cell.angle_gamma   90.00
#
_symmetry.space_group_name_H-M   'P 1'
#
loop_
_entity.id
_entity.type
_entity.pdbx_description
1 polymer ?
#
loop_
_entity_poly.entity_id
_entity_poly.type
_entity_poly.pdbx_seq_one_letter_code
_entity_poly.pdbx_strand_id
1 'polypeptide(L)'
;MIDWLTGIFPCTHKPLPAGSVVSVDADGAIEWETVKRLTVRGSHEATMKVRSIGSNGEGKATHLYIDGNPSKFLQGHSVVGSDDIQGLMLTVYARILSLLNIPHDLASYKAVMAGQYKISRVDINYMYSLSTLENVRSWLYAAEFKAKTRHGRACGKGGTVY
;
A
#
# COMPACT_ATOMS: atom_id res chain seq x y z
N MET A 1 -13.75 -2.50 3.80
CA MET A 1 -13.00 -2.00 2.63
C MET A 1 -11.52 -1.92 2.98
N ILE A 2 -10.66 -2.42 2.12
CA ILE A 2 -9.20 -2.35 2.27
C ILE A 2 -8.73 -0.96 1.82
N ASP A 3 -8.02 -0.26 2.70
CA ASP A 3 -7.52 1.10 2.47
C ASP A 3 -6.02 1.15 2.20
N TRP A 4 -5.24 0.26 2.83
CA TRP A 4 -3.81 0.18 2.61
C TRP A 4 -3.32 -1.26 2.61
N LEU A 5 -2.39 -1.57 1.74
CA LEU A 5 -1.73 -2.85 1.68
C LEU A 5 -0.22 -2.69 1.50
N THR A 6 0.51 -3.53 2.23
CA THR A 6 1.94 -3.71 2.05
C THR A 6 2.23 -5.19 1.88
N GLY A 7 2.86 -5.56 0.76
CA GLY A 7 3.15 -6.95 0.48
C GLY A 7 4.43 -7.17 -0.32
N ILE A 8 4.87 -8.43 -0.34
CA ILE A 8 6.03 -8.92 -1.10
C ILE A 8 5.53 -10.03 -2.01
N PHE A 9 5.69 -9.83 -3.30
CA PHE A 9 5.14 -10.68 -4.36
C PHE A 9 6.26 -11.37 -5.14
N PRO A 10 6.14 -12.67 -5.46
CA PRO A 10 7.09 -13.34 -6.34
C PRO A 10 7.09 -12.64 -7.71
N CYS A 11 8.27 -12.26 -8.16
CA CYS A 11 8.46 -11.56 -9.42
C CYS A 11 9.93 -11.61 -9.82
N THR A 12 10.28 -12.40 -10.83
CA THR A 12 11.63 -12.41 -11.36
C THR A 12 11.80 -11.29 -12.39
N HIS A 13 12.62 -10.30 -12.11
CA HIS A 13 12.78 -9.14 -12.98
C HIS A 13 14.19 -8.51 -12.84
N LYS A 14 14.56 -7.68 -13.84
CA LYS A 14 15.73 -6.82 -13.70
C LYS A 14 15.49 -5.84 -12.55
N PRO A 15 16.47 -5.65 -11.63
CA PRO A 15 16.30 -4.71 -10.52
C PRO A 15 15.83 -3.33 -10.98
N LEU A 16 14.85 -2.78 -10.29
CA LEU A 16 14.33 -1.45 -10.59
C LEU A 16 15.42 -0.40 -10.38
N PRO A 17 15.51 0.62 -11.24
CA PRO A 17 16.48 1.70 -11.10
C PRO A 17 16.07 2.61 -9.92
N ALA A 18 16.51 2.25 -8.73
CA ALA A 18 16.27 3.03 -7.52
C ALA A 18 17.62 3.30 -6.85
N GLY A 19 17.82 4.54 -6.40
CA GLY A 19 18.96 4.88 -5.56
C GLY A 19 18.82 4.27 -4.16
N SER A 20 19.82 4.53 -3.32
CA SER A 20 19.81 4.15 -1.90
C SER A 20 19.40 5.32 -1.01
N VAL A 21 18.87 4.98 0.16
CA VAL A 21 18.76 5.88 1.31
C VAL A 21 19.79 5.40 2.33
N VAL A 22 20.66 6.28 2.74
CA VAL A 22 21.76 6.00 3.65
C VAL A 22 21.57 6.86 4.91
N SER A 23 21.67 6.25 6.09
CA SER A 23 21.82 6.97 7.35
C SER A 23 23.28 7.03 7.71
N VAL A 24 23.74 8.21 8.10
CA VAL A 24 25.12 8.48 8.49
C VAL A 24 25.12 9.01 9.91
N ASP A 25 25.98 8.47 10.76
CA ASP A 25 26.16 8.93 12.14
C ASP A 25 26.92 10.25 12.22
N ALA A 26 27.13 10.75 13.45
CA ALA A 26 27.82 12.01 13.70
C ALA A 26 29.30 11.98 13.28
N ASP A 27 29.90 10.79 13.18
CA ASP A 27 31.31 10.59 12.81
C ASP A 27 31.48 10.34 11.29
N GLY A 28 30.36 10.34 10.55
CA GLY A 28 30.36 10.14 9.11
C GLY A 28 30.33 8.66 8.67
N ALA A 29 30.15 7.72 9.60
CA ALA A 29 30.02 6.30 9.27
C ALA A 29 28.58 5.94 8.86
N ILE A 30 28.46 4.98 7.93
CA ILE A 30 27.17 4.49 7.49
C ILE A 30 26.56 3.58 8.57
N GLU A 31 25.45 4.01 9.19
CA GLU A 31 24.69 3.20 10.14
C GLU A 31 23.85 2.13 9.43
N TRP A 32 23.16 2.52 8.36
CA TRP A 32 22.36 1.61 7.52
C TRP A 32 22.13 2.18 6.12
N GLU A 33 21.89 1.28 5.20
CA GLU A 33 21.52 1.59 3.83
C GLU A 33 20.29 0.77 3.44
N THR A 34 19.37 1.37 2.69
CA THR A 34 18.23 0.68 2.11
C THR A 34 17.94 1.18 0.70
N VAL A 35 17.45 0.29 -0.15
CA VAL A 35 17.04 0.65 -1.51
C VAL A 35 15.85 1.61 -1.45
N LYS A 36 15.96 2.74 -2.12
CA LYS A 36 14.88 3.72 -2.23
C LYS A 36 13.67 3.11 -2.93
N ARG A 37 12.49 3.38 -2.42
CA ARG A 37 11.24 2.97 -3.06
C ARG A 37 10.95 3.84 -4.28
N LEU A 38 10.69 3.21 -5.42
CA LEU A 38 10.21 3.88 -6.63
C LEU A 38 8.73 4.23 -6.46
N THR A 39 8.34 5.41 -6.95
CA THR A 39 6.92 5.81 -6.99
C THR A 39 6.33 5.46 -8.35
N VAL A 40 5.32 4.60 -8.36
CA VAL A 40 4.54 4.25 -9.55
C VAL A 40 3.23 5.01 -9.50
N ARG A 41 2.91 5.74 -10.56
CA ARG A 41 1.65 6.48 -10.70
C ARG A 41 0.58 5.59 -11.31
N GLY A 42 -0.58 5.54 -10.69
CA GLY A 42 -1.77 4.85 -11.16
C GLY A 42 -2.78 5.82 -11.77
N SER A 43 -4.05 5.52 -11.59
CA SER A 43 -5.14 6.37 -12.05
C SER A 43 -5.23 7.66 -11.22
N HIS A 44 -5.57 8.78 -11.87
CA HIS A 44 -5.83 10.07 -11.22
C HIS A 44 -4.73 10.51 -10.23
N GLU A 45 -3.46 10.43 -10.64
CA GLU A 45 -2.28 10.83 -9.85
C GLU A 45 -2.05 10.02 -8.55
N ALA A 46 -2.88 9.03 -8.27
CA ALA A 46 -2.66 8.14 -7.13
C ALA A 46 -1.39 7.30 -7.33
N THR A 47 -0.67 7.05 -6.26
CA THR A 47 0.64 6.39 -6.35
C THR A 47 0.76 5.19 -5.42
N MET A 48 1.58 4.22 -5.84
CA MET A 48 2.10 3.17 -4.97
C MET A 48 3.62 3.21 -4.93
N LYS A 49 4.19 2.73 -3.85
CA LYS A 49 5.64 2.59 -3.68
C LYS A 49 6.06 1.16 -3.96
N VAL A 50 7.08 1.00 -4.76
CA VAL A 50 7.61 -0.33 -5.12
C VAL A 50 9.12 -0.37 -4.95
N ARG A 51 9.66 -1.55 -4.70
CA ARG A 51 11.11 -1.82 -4.76
C ARG A 51 11.37 -3.28 -5.08
N SER A 52 12.52 -3.54 -5.69
CA SER A 52 13.02 -4.90 -5.88
C SER A 52 13.54 -5.48 -4.57
N ILE A 53 13.30 -6.77 -4.35
CA ILE A 53 13.78 -7.52 -3.20
C ILE A 53 14.37 -8.86 -3.66
N GLY A 54 15.40 -9.31 -2.96
CA GLY A 54 16.08 -10.56 -3.22
C GLY A 54 16.94 -10.52 -4.48
N SER A 55 17.76 -11.55 -4.64
CA SER A 55 18.57 -11.78 -5.83
C SER A 55 18.64 -13.27 -6.12
N ASN A 56 18.64 -13.62 -7.39
CA ASN A 56 18.80 -15.02 -7.84
C ASN A 56 20.28 -15.35 -8.12
N GLY A 57 21.22 -14.46 -7.83
CA GLY A 57 22.64 -14.63 -8.13
C GLY A 57 23.02 -14.33 -9.60
N GLU A 58 22.04 -14.16 -10.49
CA GLU A 58 22.22 -13.88 -11.93
C GLU A 58 21.91 -12.42 -12.28
N GLY A 59 21.91 -11.53 -11.29
CA GLY A 59 21.61 -10.12 -11.47
C GLY A 59 20.10 -9.78 -11.62
N LYS A 60 19.22 -10.72 -11.27
CA LYS A 60 17.76 -10.48 -11.25
C LYS A 60 17.26 -10.45 -9.82
N ALA A 61 16.30 -9.57 -9.55
CA ALA A 61 15.49 -9.59 -8.34
C ALA A 61 14.47 -10.73 -8.41
N THR A 62 14.12 -11.29 -7.26
CA THR A 62 13.18 -12.43 -7.14
C THR A 62 11.80 -12.02 -6.66
N HIS A 63 11.67 -10.87 -6.05
CA HIS A 63 10.41 -10.38 -5.50
C HIS A 63 10.24 -8.89 -5.73
N LEU A 64 8.98 -8.46 -5.76
CA LEU A 64 8.57 -7.07 -5.81
C LEU A 64 7.84 -6.71 -4.52
N TYR A 65 8.35 -5.71 -3.80
CA TYR A 65 7.66 -5.07 -2.68
C TYR A 65 6.69 -4.03 -3.22
N ILE A 66 5.46 -4.05 -2.73
CA ILE A 66 4.38 -3.14 -3.13
C ILE A 66 3.75 -2.57 -1.86
N ASP A 67 3.54 -1.24 -1.83
CA ASP A 67 3.07 -0.52 -0.66
C ASP A 67 2.20 0.67 -1.07
N GLY A 68 0.97 0.75 -0.57
CA GLY A 68 0.07 1.85 -0.85
C GLY A 68 -1.42 1.50 -0.74
N ASN A 69 -2.27 2.44 -1.17
CA ASN A 69 -3.71 2.27 -1.23
C ASN A 69 -4.13 1.65 -2.59
N PRO A 70 -4.56 0.37 -2.62
CA PRO A 70 -4.86 -0.33 -3.87
C PRO A 70 -6.08 0.25 -4.58
N SER A 71 -7.15 0.57 -3.84
CA SER A 71 -8.37 1.14 -4.42
C SER A 71 -8.10 2.50 -5.05
N LYS A 72 -7.41 3.37 -4.33
CA LYS A 72 -7.06 4.70 -4.83
C LYS A 72 -6.13 4.63 -6.06
N PHE A 73 -5.20 3.68 -6.07
CA PHE A 73 -4.29 3.47 -7.19
C PHE A 73 -5.01 3.01 -8.46
N LEU A 74 -6.04 2.15 -8.34
CA LEU A 74 -6.76 1.59 -9.48
C LEU A 74 -7.86 2.51 -10.01
N GLN A 75 -8.56 3.23 -9.13
CA GLN A 75 -9.76 3.99 -9.47
C GLN A 75 -9.72 5.49 -9.13
N GLY A 76 -8.63 5.98 -8.51
CA GLY A 76 -8.43 7.39 -8.19
C GLY A 76 -9.03 7.86 -6.86
N HIS A 77 -9.85 7.06 -6.20
CA HIS A 77 -10.50 7.39 -4.93
C HIS A 77 -10.59 6.17 -4.01
N SER A 78 -10.86 6.40 -2.73
CA SER A 78 -11.09 5.39 -1.70
C SER A 78 -12.47 5.54 -1.03
N VAL A 79 -13.43 6.15 -1.73
CA VAL A 79 -14.82 6.30 -1.23
C VAL A 79 -15.54 4.95 -1.25
N VAL A 80 -15.32 4.19 -2.31
CA VAL A 80 -15.79 2.82 -2.47
C VAL A 80 -14.59 1.93 -2.75
N GLY A 81 -14.56 0.76 -2.18
CA GLY A 81 -13.47 -0.20 -2.36
C GLY A 81 -13.96 -1.63 -2.19
N SER A 82 -13.03 -2.56 -2.24
CA SER A 82 -13.29 -4.00 -2.11
C SER A 82 -12.76 -4.55 -0.79
N ASP A 83 -13.33 -5.64 -0.33
CA ASP A 83 -12.82 -6.48 0.75
C ASP A 83 -12.10 -7.72 0.20
N ASP A 84 -12.17 -7.93 -1.12
CA ASP A 84 -11.44 -8.99 -1.81
C ASP A 84 -9.96 -8.62 -1.92
N ILE A 85 -9.18 -9.02 -0.92
CA ILE A 85 -7.74 -8.78 -0.86
C ILE A 85 -7.00 -9.45 -2.02
N GLN A 86 -7.42 -10.65 -2.40
CA GLN A 86 -6.75 -11.43 -3.44
C GLN A 86 -6.97 -10.80 -4.82
N GLY A 87 -8.21 -10.46 -5.15
CA GLY A 87 -8.55 -9.78 -6.41
C GLY A 87 -7.90 -8.40 -6.51
N LEU A 88 -7.89 -7.61 -5.43
CA LEU A 88 -7.20 -6.32 -5.39
C LEU A 88 -5.70 -6.47 -5.64
N MET A 89 -5.04 -7.41 -4.93
CA MET A 89 -3.60 -7.58 -5.05
C MET A 89 -3.19 -8.11 -6.42
N LEU A 90 -3.95 -9.04 -7.00
CA LEU A 90 -3.70 -9.52 -8.35
C LEU A 90 -3.81 -8.39 -9.39
N THR A 91 -4.85 -7.56 -9.27
CA THR A 91 -5.09 -6.44 -10.19
C THR A 91 -4.01 -5.37 -10.05
N VAL A 92 -3.63 -5.00 -8.83
CA VAL A 92 -2.54 -4.06 -8.56
C VAL A 92 -1.21 -4.58 -9.07
N TYR A 93 -0.90 -5.86 -8.81
CA TYR A 93 0.32 -6.51 -9.26
C TYR A 93 0.42 -6.46 -10.79
N ALA A 94 -0.60 -6.92 -11.50
CA ALA A 94 -0.63 -6.88 -12.97
C ALA A 94 -0.48 -5.44 -13.51
N ARG A 95 -1.16 -4.47 -12.89
CA ARG A 95 -1.08 -3.06 -13.30
C ARG A 95 0.32 -2.48 -13.09
N ILE A 96 0.97 -2.79 -11.97
CA ILE A 96 2.34 -2.34 -11.67
C ILE A 96 3.34 -2.95 -12.65
N LEU A 97 3.24 -4.26 -12.95
CA LEU A 97 4.10 -4.90 -13.95
C LEU A 97 3.98 -4.22 -15.32
N SER A 98 2.75 -3.93 -15.76
CA SER A 98 2.47 -3.22 -17.00
C SER A 98 3.10 -1.82 -17.03
N LEU A 99 2.91 -1.02 -15.95
CA LEU A 99 3.44 0.35 -15.86
C LEU A 99 4.97 0.41 -15.80
N LEU A 100 5.61 -0.62 -15.24
CA LEU A 100 7.06 -0.72 -15.14
C LEU A 100 7.70 -1.47 -16.31
N ASN A 101 6.91 -1.91 -17.30
CA ASN A 101 7.36 -2.74 -18.43
C ASN A 101 8.11 -4.00 -17.95
N ILE A 102 7.68 -4.60 -16.84
CA ILE A 102 8.22 -5.86 -16.36
C ILE A 102 7.50 -6.99 -17.10
N PRO A 103 8.24 -7.88 -17.81
CA PRO A 103 7.64 -9.02 -18.50
C PRO A 103 6.84 -9.90 -17.53
N HIS A 104 5.66 -10.33 -17.92
CA HIS A 104 4.85 -11.26 -17.14
C HIS A 104 5.50 -12.65 -17.16
N ASP A 105 6.06 -13.05 -16.01
CA ASP A 105 6.47 -14.43 -15.77
C ASP A 105 5.24 -15.24 -15.34
N LEU A 106 4.90 -16.27 -16.12
CA LEU A 106 3.71 -17.10 -15.89
C LEU A 106 3.77 -17.83 -14.53
N ALA A 107 4.95 -18.24 -14.07
CA ALA A 107 5.12 -18.92 -12.80
C ALA A 107 4.82 -17.97 -11.63
N SER A 108 5.40 -16.77 -11.64
CA SER A 108 5.15 -15.73 -10.66
C SER A 108 3.68 -15.30 -10.65
N TYR A 109 3.07 -15.14 -11.84
CA TYR A 109 1.66 -14.76 -11.95
C TYR A 109 0.72 -15.82 -11.35
N LYS A 110 0.94 -17.11 -11.66
CA LYS A 110 0.19 -18.23 -11.07
C LYS A 110 0.37 -18.29 -9.55
N ALA A 111 1.58 -18.06 -9.05
CA ALA A 111 1.83 -18.00 -7.61
C ALA A 111 1.02 -16.88 -6.93
N VAL A 112 0.98 -15.68 -7.52
CA VAL A 112 0.18 -14.57 -7.00
C VAL A 112 -1.32 -14.90 -7.06
N MET A 113 -1.81 -15.50 -8.16
CA MET A 113 -3.20 -15.97 -8.25
C MET A 113 -3.56 -16.99 -7.18
N ALA A 114 -2.62 -17.85 -6.80
CA ALA A 114 -2.78 -18.84 -5.73
C ALA A 114 -2.60 -18.25 -4.31
N GLY A 115 -2.43 -16.94 -4.17
CA GLY A 115 -2.22 -16.28 -2.89
C GLY A 115 -0.82 -16.50 -2.28
N GLN A 116 0.16 -16.97 -3.07
CA GLN A 116 1.53 -17.23 -2.62
C GLN A 116 2.35 -15.93 -2.60
N TYR A 117 1.95 -15.02 -1.75
CA TYR A 117 2.66 -13.76 -1.46
C TYR A 117 2.57 -13.45 0.03
N LYS A 118 3.47 -12.60 0.51
CA LYS A 118 3.50 -12.21 1.92
C LYS A 118 2.88 -10.82 2.07
N ILE A 119 1.86 -10.69 2.92
CA ILE A 119 1.33 -9.40 3.36
C ILE A 119 1.94 -9.06 4.72
N SER A 120 2.42 -7.84 4.87
CA SER A 120 2.99 -7.32 6.11
C SER A 120 2.14 -6.24 6.76
N ARG A 121 1.22 -5.62 6.00
CA ARG A 121 0.29 -4.61 6.51
C ARG A 121 -1.01 -4.63 5.72
N VAL A 122 -2.12 -4.55 6.45
CA VAL A 122 -3.46 -4.30 5.91
C VAL A 122 -4.12 -3.25 6.79
N ASP A 123 -4.58 -2.15 6.20
CA ASP A 123 -5.44 -1.19 6.89
C ASP A 123 -6.86 -1.37 6.36
N ILE A 124 -7.81 -1.48 7.26
CA ILE A 124 -9.21 -1.73 6.94
C ILE A 124 -10.04 -0.54 7.40
N ASN A 125 -10.79 0.04 6.47
CA ASN A 125 -11.76 1.08 6.78
C ASN A 125 -13.17 0.48 6.79
N TYR A 126 -13.93 0.86 7.81
CA TYR A 126 -15.35 0.57 7.89
C TYR A 126 -16.15 1.80 7.45
N MET A 127 -17.05 1.59 6.49
CA MET A 127 -17.94 2.63 5.99
C MET A 127 -19.33 2.42 6.59
N TYR A 128 -19.83 3.44 7.25
CA TYR A 128 -21.19 3.44 7.81
C TYR A 128 -22.06 4.41 7.02
N SER A 129 -23.22 3.94 6.56
CA SER A 129 -24.23 4.80 5.95
C SER A 129 -25.22 5.24 7.00
N LEU A 130 -25.43 6.53 7.12
CA LEU A 130 -26.45 7.14 7.97
C LEU A 130 -27.49 7.84 7.09
N SER A 131 -28.75 7.79 7.52
CA SER A 131 -29.90 8.18 6.69
C SER A 131 -29.93 9.68 6.34
N THR A 132 -29.35 10.54 7.17
CA THR A 132 -29.34 11.99 6.96
C THR A 132 -27.99 12.62 7.35
N LEU A 133 -27.70 13.79 6.78
CA LEU A 133 -26.52 14.58 7.16
C LEU A 133 -26.55 15.00 8.64
N GLU A 134 -27.73 15.22 9.20
CA GLU A 134 -27.89 15.55 10.61
C GLU A 134 -27.49 14.38 11.49
N ASN A 135 -27.86 13.15 11.13
CA ASN A 135 -27.41 11.94 11.82
C ASN A 135 -25.90 11.76 11.74
N VAL A 136 -25.28 12.08 10.61
CA VAL A 136 -23.81 12.07 10.46
C VAL A 136 -23.16 13.06 11.44
N ARG A 137 -23.66 14.30 11.49
CA ARG A 137 -23.15 15.33 12.40
C ARG A 137 -23.31 14.94 13.87
N SER A 138 -24.49 14.43 14.25
CA SER A 138 -24.78 13.96 15.61
C SER A 138 -23.87 12.80 16.01
N TRP A 139 -23.61 11.87 15.08
CA TRP A 139 -22.71 10.76 15.32
C TRP A 139 -21.25 11.23 15.52
N LEU A 140 -20.76 12.13 14.66
CA LEU A 140 -19.41 12.71 14.77
C LEU A 140 -19.25 13.45 16.10
N TYR A 141 -20.24 14.26 16.50
CA TYR A 141 -20.25 14.96 17.77
C TYR A 141 -20.19 14.00 18.96
N ALA A 142 -20.98 12.94 18.94
CA ALA A 142 -20.96 11.92 20.00
C ALA A 142 -19.62 11.15 20.02
N ALA A 143 -19.04 10.87 18.87
CA ALA A 143 -17.76 10.18 18.75
C ALA A 143 -16.61 11.02 19.31
N GLU A 144 -16.61 12.34 19.12
CA GLU A 144 -15.60 13.25 19.67
C GLU A 144 -15.50 13.17 21.20
N PHE A 145 -16.64 13.00 21.88
CA PHE A 145 -16.67 12.88 23.35
C PHE A 145 -16.47 11.46 23.87
N LYS A 146 -16.89 10.45 23.13
CA LYS A 146 -16.93 9.05 23.61
C LYS A 146 -15.77 8.20 23.11
N ALA A 147 -15.19 8.54 21.97
CA ALA A 147 -14.09 7.76 21.42
C ALA A 147 -12.82 7.93 22.28
N LYS A 148 -12.15 6.80 22.52
CA LYS A 148 -10.86 6.75 23.19
C LYS A 148 -9.87 6.02 22.30
N THR A 149 -8.69 6.58 22.16
CA THR A 149 -7.59 5.94 21.45
C THR A 149 -6.60 5.33 22.46
N ARG A 150 -5.67 4.53 21.96
CA ARG A 150 -4.58 3.98 22.78
C ARG A 150 -3.77 5.07 23.51
N HIS A 151 -3.70 6.26 22.93
CA HIS A 151 -2.87 7.37 23.41
C HIS A 151 -3.66 8.57 23.95
N GLY A 152 -4.97 8.44 24.16
CA GLY A 152 -5.80 9.50 24.71
C GLY A 152 -7.23 9.53 24.19
N ARG A 153 -7.90 10.68 24.34
CA ARG A 153 -9.23 10.91 23.76
C ARG A 153 -9.12 11.24 22.27
N ALA A 154 -10.11 10.85 21.51
CA ALA A 154 -10.26 11.35 20.15
C ALA A 154 -10.40 12.88 20.17
N CYS A 155 -9.79 13.53 19.20
CA CYS A 155 -9.90 14.97 19.00
C CYS A 155 -10.59 15.22 17.67
N GLY A 156 -11.62 16.06 17.66
CA GLY A 156 -12.31 16.47 16.46
C GLY A 156 -11.85 17.83 15.97
N LYS A 157 -11.67 18.00 14.68
CA LYS A 157 -11.42 19.28 14.03
C LYS A 157 -12.16 19.36 12.70
N GLY A 158 -13.06 20.34 12.55
CA GLY A 158 -13.76 20.58 11.31
C GLY A 158 -14.70 19.43 10.88
N GLY A 159 -15.28 18.68 11.84
CA GLY A 159 -16.18 17.56 11.58
C GLY A 159 -15.50 16.22 11.31
N THR A 160 -14.19 16.11 11.56
CA THR A 160 -13.42 14.87 11.52
C THR A 160 -12.96 14.48 12.92
N VAL A 161 -13.11 13.22 13.30
CA VAL A 161 -12.62 12.66 14.58
C VAL A 161 -11.37 11.86 14.32
N TYR A 162 -10.30 12.11 15.07
CA TYR A 162 -8.99 11.45 14.96
C TYR A 162 -8.74 10.53 16.14
#